data_1e26f19ffa80266087e999e3aed2e80b
#
_entry.id   1e26f19ffa80266087e999e3aed2e80b
#
_cell.length_a   1.000
_cell.length_b   1.000
_cell.length_c   1.000
_cell.angle_alpha   90.00
_cell.angle_beta   90.00
_cell.angle_gamma   90.00
#
_symmetry.space_group_name_H-M   'P 1'
#
loop_
_entity.id
_entity.type
_entity.pdbx_description
1 polymer ?
#
loop_
_entity_poly.entity_id
_entity_poly.type
_entity_poly.pdbx_seq_one_letter_code
_entity_poly.pdbx_strand_id
1 'polypeptide(L)'
;MTKVRARGESIGSLFVNPGGPGGSAFEYAKAADFIVSDQIRDVFDVVGVDPRGVGQSDTIRCLTDEQIDAQIAADSTPDTDLEESRLILDAGFIGQACKNKDNPLIAHMSTVEVAKDMDIARALVGDPVMNLLGKSYGTAIGTTYIQLFPDRVGRMVLDGVLPTNLNQLEVTKGQAEEFEVLLRYFVEDCLEQSDCPLTGSVDQGVQEIQQFLKDLDSNPLVGENQRELTEGLATFAIVSYLYFPRYDFPDLRAGLNAAMSNGDPNPLLKLLDQRISRAPDGRYTDNSSDSFYAVSCLDLPVTQSVDEIRDFVNELAISAPTFGEAIGWGVLACKDWPYSSDQRIEVTPNISAPVMLVATENDPATPVQWAEQVAEQMGNAELVIWQGGYNHTAYLEDSECVTDRVNAYLLEGTISPGTTTTCK
;
A
#
# COMPACT_ATOMS: atom_id res chain seq x y z
N MET A 1 -5.99 -4.66 19.92
CA MET A 1 -5.42 -3.35 20.30
C MET A 1 -4.22 -3.55 21.19
N THR A 2 -3.13 -2.84 20.94
CA THR A 2 -1.94 -2.75 21.80
C THR A 2 -1.67 -1.29 22.15
N LYS A 3 -1.00 -1.05 23.28
CA LYS A 3 -0.62 0.28 23.76
C LYS A 3 0.80 0.25 24.29
N VAL A 4 1.71 0.92 23.62
CA VAL A 4 3.10 1.12 24.03
C VAL A 4 3.18 2.47 24.75
N ARG A 5 3.41 2.45 26.05
CA ARG A 5 3.39 3.67 26.87
C ARG A 5 4.50 4.63 26.49
N ALA A 6 4.24 5.93 26.63
CA ALA A 6 5.27 6.96 26.56
C ALA A 6 6.45 6.65 27.50
N ARG A 7 7.65 7.05 27.11
CA ARG A 7 8.83 6.91 27.99
C ARG A 7 8.83 7.90 29.15
N GLY A 8 8.18 9.06 28.96
CA GLY A 8 7.98 10.11 29.95
C GLY A 8 6.52 10.28 30.36
N GLU A 9 6.11 11.50 30.72
CA GLU A 9 4.73 11.85 31.04
C GLU A 9 3.90 11.94 29.76
N SER A 10 2.86 11.11 29.65
CA SER A 10 2.02 11.05 28.47
C SER A 10 1.08 12.26 28.36
N ILE A 11 1.05 12.89 27.19
CA ILE A 11 0.09 13.95 26.83
C ILE A 11 -1.16 13.43 26.11
N GLY A 12 -1.26 12.11 25.88
CA GLY A 12 -2.37 11.45 25.21
C GLY A 12 -1.91 10.24 24.40
N SER A 13 -2.84 9.61 23.70
CA SER A 13 -2.52 8.51 22.79
C SER A 13 -2.33 9.02 21.35
N LEU A 14 -1.32 8.47 20.66
CA LEU A 14 -1.14 8.56 19.21
C LEU A 14 -1.52 7.21 18.62
N PHE A 15 -2.65 7.15 17.94
CA PHE A 15 -3.02 5.98 17.16
C PHE A 15 -2.17 5.89 15.92
N VAL A 16 -1.78 4.68 15.53
CA VAL A 16 -0.96 4.45 14.35
C VAL A 16 -1.60 3.40 13.45
N ASN A 17 -1.51 3.59 12.13
CA ASN A 17 -1.94 2.60 11.15
C ASN A 17 -0.94 2.60 9.97
N PRO A 18 -0.35 1.43 9.61
CA PRO A 18 0.64 1.31 8.55
C PRO A 18 0.06 1.33 7.14
N GLY A 19 -1.25 1.17 7.00
CA GLY A 19 -1.91 1.04 5.69
C GLY A 19 -2.10 -0.40 5.22
N GLY A 20 -1.88 -0.61 3.96
CA GLY A 20 -2.19 -1.81 3.20
C GLY A 20 -3.30 -1.52 2.17
N PRO A 21 -4.60 -1.83 2.42
CA PRO A 21 -5.24 -2.36 3.63
C PRO A 21 -4.75 -3.76 4.02
N GLY A 22 -4.95 -4.12 5.30
CA GLY A 22 -4.55 -5.44 5.82
C GLY A 22 -3.27 -5.44 6.66
N GLY A 23 -2.53 -4.33 6.71
CA GLY A 23 -1.38 -4.18 7.61
C GLY A 23 -1.80 -4.17 9.08
N SER A 24 -1.10 -4.95 9.93
CA SER A 24 -1.38 -5.01 11.36
C SER A 24 -0.92 -3.75 12.08
N ALA A 25 -1.86 -2.92 12.53
CA ALA A 25 -1.57 -1.77 13.38
C ALA A 25 -1.11 -2.20 14.79
N PHE A 26 -1.54 -3.38 15.26
CA PHE A 26 -1.07 -3.98 16.51
C PHE A 26 0.44 -4.25 16.48
N GLU A 27 0.95 -4.90 15.43
CA GLU A 27 2.38 -5.17 15.28
C GLU A 27 3.15 -3.87 14.97
N TYR A 28 2.57 -2.97 14.17
CA TYR A 28 3.17 -1.68 13.85
C TYR A 28 3.41 -0.84 15.11
N ALA A 29 2.42 -0.73 16.00
CA ALA A 29 2.59 0.00 17.27
C ALA A 29 3.64 -0.63 18.20
N LYS A 30 3.87 -1.93 18.16
CA LYS A 30 4.95 -2.57 18.92
C LYS A 30 6.33 -2.11 18.48
N ALA A 31 6.46 -1.69 17.23
CA ALA A 31 7.67 -1.09 16.68
C ALA A 31 7.76 0.43 16.93
N ALA A 32 7.08 0.96 17.97
CA ALA A 32 6.96 2.39 18.25
C ALA A 32 8.31 3.15 18.25
N ASP A 33 9.39 2.51 18.69
CA ASP A 33 10.73 3.11 18.72
C ASP A 33 11.35 3.32 17.31
N PHE A 34 10.73 2.79 16.27
CA PHE A 34 11.17 2.91 14.86
C PHE A 34 10.20 3.69 13.98
N ILE A 35 8.92 3.79 14.39
CA ILE A 35 7.86 4.39 13.56
C ILE A 35 7.50 5.82 13.96
N VAL A 36 7.98 6.28 15.10
CA VAL A 36 7.89 7.69 15.54
C VAL A 36 9.22 8.14 16.11
N SER A 37 9.48 9.45 16.06
CA SER A 37 10.71 10.03 16.60
C SER A 37 10.81 9.85 18.11
N ASP A 38 12.04 9.95 18.67
CA ASP A 38 12.27 9.89 20.12
C ASP A 38 11.45 10.93 20.89
N GLN A 39 11.31 12.13 20.34
CA GLN A 39 10.53 13.21 20.95
C GLN A 39 9.03 12.83 21.09
N ILE A 40 8.47 12.17 20.09
CA ILE A 40 7.09 11.67 20.11
C ILE A 40 6.97 10.48 21.08
N ARG A 41 7.96 9.55 21.07
CA ARG A 41 8.01 8.42 22.01
C ARG A 41 8.05 8.83 23.48
N ASP A 42 8.63 9.98 23.76
CA ASP A 42 8.74 10.46 25.15
C ASP A 42 7.40 10.94 25.72
N VAL A 43 6.47 11.38 24.87
CA VAL A 43 5.24 12.06 25.33
C VAL A 43 3.93 11.44 24.85
N PHE A 44 3.92 10.53 23.88
CA PHE A 44 2.70 9.84 23.44
C PHE A 44 2.70 8.35 23.81
N ASP A 45 1.56 7.87 24.28
CA ASP A 45 1.25 6.46 24.27
C ASP A 45 0.95 6.05 22.82
N VAL A 46 1.72 5.16 22.22
CA VAL A 46 1.49 4.68 20.84
C VAL A 46 0.48 3.54 20.87
N VAL A 47 -0.63 3.69 20.13
CA VAL A 47 -1.75 2.75 20.14
C VAL A 47 -1.97 2.18 18.74
N GLY A 48 -1.94 0.84 18.63
CA GLY A 48 -2.29 0.11 17.41
C GLY A 48 -3.58 -0.69 17.61
N VAL A 49 -4.51 -0.50 16.70
CA VAL A 49 -5.76 -1.26 16.62
C VAL A 49 -5.84 -1.91 15.26
N ASP A 50 -5.76 -3.23 15.21
CA ASP A 50 -5.98 -3.91 13.94
C ASP A 50 -7.43 -3.66 13.49
N PRO A 51 -7.62 -3.23 12.23
CA PRO A 51 -8.94 -3.16 11.66
C PRO A 51 -9.68 -4.50 11.77
N ARG A 52 -11.00 -4.46 11.78
CA ARG A 52 -11.82 -5.67 11.77
C ARG A 52 -11.42 -6.58 10.62
N GLY A 53 -11.29 -7.87 10.88
CA GLY A 53 -10.85 -8.90 9.93
C GLY A 53 -9.32 -8.99 9.76
N VAL A 54 -8.55 -8.07 10.33
CA VAL A 54 -7.08 -8.00 10.20
C VAL A 54 -6.38 -8.49 11.46
N GLY A 55 -5.28 -9.22 11.30
CA GLY A 55 -4.34 -9.55 12.36
C GLY A 55 -4.99 -10.17 13.60
N GLN A 56 -5.03 -9.43 14.72
CA GLN A 56 -5.60 -9.89 16.00
C GLN A 56 -7.10 -9.54 16.18
N SER A 57 -7.74 -8.96 15.16
CA SER A 57 -9.15 -8.51 15.22
C SER A 57 -10.06 -9.37 14.36
N ASP A 58 -10.44 -10.55 14.88
CA ASP A 58 -11.30 -11.53 14.20
C ASP A 58 -10.81 -11.85 12.76
N THR A 59 -9.57 -12.32 12.69
CA THR A 59 -8.84 -12.60 11.46
C THR A 59 -9.66 -13.38 10.43
N ILE A 60 -9.85 -12.84 9.24
CA ILE A 60 -10.44 -13.58 8.13
C ILE A 60 -9.38 -14.42 7.39
N ARG A 61 -9.78 -15.55 6.85
CA ARG A 61 -9.00 -16.40 5.93
C ARG A 61 -9.93 -16.95 4.87
N CYS A 62 -9.83 -16.40 3.66
CA CYS A 62 -10.61 -16.84 2.52
C CYS A 62 -9.93 -17.97 1.76
N LEU A 63 -8.63 -17.83 1.53
CA LEU A 63 -7.80 -18.75 0.78
C LEU A 63 -6.96 -19.66 1.68
N THR A 64 -6.57 -20.83 1.16
CA THR A 64 -5.48 -21.64 1.72
C THR A 64 -4.13 -21.07 1.27
N ASP A 65 -3.04 -21.48 1.94
CA ASP A 65 -1.70 -21.04 1.58
C ASP A 65 -1.35 -21.42 0.13
N GLU A 66 -1.73 -22.61 -0.32
CA GLU A 66 -1.52 -23.08 -1.71
C GLU A 66 -2.35 -22.28 -2.73
N GLN A 67 -3.53 -21.82 -2.33
CA GLN A 67 -4.37 -20.97 -3.19
C GLN A 67 -3.80 -19.58 -3.33
N ILE A 68 -3.21 -19.01 -2.28
CA ILE A 68 -2.49 -17.74 -2.36
C ILE A 68 -1.27 -17.89 -3.26
N ASP A 69 -0.46 -18.96 -3.08
CA ASP A 69 0.70 -19.26 -3.94
C ASP A 69 0.28 -19.32 -5.41
N ALA A 70 -0.81 -20.03 -5.72
CA ALA A 70 -1.31 -20.16 -7.09
C ALA A 70 -1.80 -18.82 -7.67
N GLN A 71 -2.47 -17.99 -6.85
CA GLN A 71 -2.99 -16.70 -7.28
C GLN A 71 -1.88 -15.71 -7.63
N ILE A 72 -0.83 -15.60 -6.80
CA ILE A 72 0.27 -14.65 -7.05
C ILE A 72 1.25 -15.14 -8.12
N ALA A 73 1.29 -16.45 -8.41
CA ALA A 73 2.10 -17.04 -9.46
C ALA A 73 1.38 -17.09 -10.82
N ALA A 74 0.10 -16.71 -10.86
CA ALA A 74 -0.68 -16.72 -12.09
C ALA A 74 -0.12 -15.72 -13.12
N ASP A 75 -0.33 -16.06 -14.39
CA ASP A 75 -0.05 -15.15 -15.50
C ASP A 75 -0.99 -13.94 -15.40
N SER A 76 -0.39 -12.75 -15.32
CA SER A 76 -1.08 -11.46 -15.19
C SER A 76 -0.98 -10.60 -16.47
N THR A 77 -0.31 -11.11 -17.52
CA THR A 77 -0.10 -10.43 -18.80
C THR A 77 -0.46 -11.34 -19.97
N PRO A 78 -1.77 -11.74 -20.07
CA PRO A 78 -2.20 -12.75 -21.03
C PRO A 78 -1.94 -12.31 -22.47
N ASP A 79 -1.18 -13.10 -23.22
CA ASP A 79 -0.85 -12.82 -24.61
C ASP A 79 -1.64 -13.67 -25.64
N THR A 80 -2.54 -14.54 -25.13
CA THR A 80 -3.49 -15.32 -25.93
C THR A 80 -4.93 -15.20 -25.42
N ASP A 81 -5.91 -15.37 -26.31
CA ASP A 81 -7.35 -15.41 -25.95
C ASP A 81 -7.68 -16.47 -24.87
N LEU A 82 -6.89 -17.55 -24.81
CA LEU A 82 -7.08 -18.61 -23.83
C LEU A 82 -6.59 -18.18 -22.45
N GLU A 83 -5.46 -17.54 -22.37
CA GLU A 83 -4.91 -16.99 -21.11
C GLU A 83 -5.79 -15.90 -20.57
N GLU A 84 -6.22 -14.94 -21.40
CA GLU A 84 -7.17 -13.91 -20.99
C GLU A 84 -8.47 -14.54 -20.47
N SER A 85 -9.01 -15.57 -21.14
CA SER A 85 -10.20 -16.25 -20.68
C SER A 85 -10.01 -16.93 -19.31
N ARG A 86 -8.83 -17.48 -19.05
CA ARG A 86 -8.48 -18.08 -17.75
C ARG A 86 -8.35 -17.00 -16.67
N LEU A 87 -7.61 -15.93 -16.94
CA LEU A 87 -7.44 -14.81 -16.03
C LEU A 87 -8.80 -14.23 -15.59
N ILE A 88 -9.72 -14.02 -16.53
CA ILE A 88 -11.10 -13.55 -16.24
C ILE A 88 -11.87 -14.54 -15.36
N LEU A 89 -11.74 -15.85 -15.62
CA LEU A 89 -12.42 -16.88 -14.81
C LEU A 89 -11.84 -16.96 -13.40
N ASP A 90 -10.53 -16.84 -13.26
CA ASP A 90 -9.83 -17.01 -11.99
C ASP A 90 -9.91 -15.74 -11.11
N ALA A 91 -10.12 -14.56 -11.70
CA ALA A 91 -10.18 -13.29 -10.99
C ALA A 91 -11.25 -13.24 -9.89
N GLY A 92 -12.42 -13.85 -10.12
CA GLY A 92 -13.52 -13.93 -9.13
C GLY A 92 -13.31 -14.97 -8.02
N PHE A 93 -12.23 -15.74 -8.07
CA PHE A 93 -12.01 -16.87 -7.18
C PHE A 93 -11.91 -16.45 -5.70
N ILE A 94 -11.20 -15.37 -5.39
CA ILE A 94 -11.06 -14.89 -4.01
C ILE A 94 -12.41 -14.44 -3.44
N GLY A 95 -13.22 -13.70 -4.21
CA GLY A 95 -14.56 -13.29 -3.77
C GLY A 95 -15.46 -14.48 -3.47
N GLN A 96 -15.43 -15.51 -4.32
CA GLN A 96 -16.19 -16.73 -4.09
C GLN A 96 -15.64 -17.54 -2.90
N ALA A 97 -14.34 -17.60 -2.72
CA ALA A 97 -13.71 -18.24 -1.57
C ALA A 97 -14.11 -17.57 -0.26
N CYS A 98 -14.10 -16.24 -0.20
CA CYS A 98 -14.58 -15.46 0.94
C CYS A 98 -16.06 -15.72 1.24
N LYS A 99 -16.90 -15.73 0.22
CA LYS A 99 -18.34 -16.05 0.35
C LYS A 99 -18.58 -17.41 0.96
N ASN A 100 -17.79 -18.41 0.56
CA ASN A 100 -17.94 -19.80 1.02
C ASN A 100 -17.53 -20.00 2.49
N LYS A 101 -16.84 -19.02 3.13
CA LYS A 101 -16.50 -19.09 4.55
C LYS A 101 -17.69 -18.81 5.48
N ASP A 102 -18.80 -18.30 4.94
CA ASP A 102 -20.00 -17.94 5.71
C ASP A 102 -19.69 -17.06 6.94
N ASN A 103 -18.69 -16.16 6.78
CA ASN A 103 -18.30 -15.21 7.81
C ASN A 103 -18.91 -13.84 7.53
N PRO A 104 -19.94 -13.42 8.31
CA PRO A 104 -20.63 -12.15 8.08
C PRO A 104 -19.74 -10.93 8.24
N LEU A 105 -18.58 -11.04 8.95
CA LEU A 105 -17.63 -9.95 9.13
C LEU A 105 -17.12 -9.40 7.79
N ILE A 106 -16.93 -10.27 6.78
CA ILE A 106 -16.36 -9.87 5.49
C ILE A 106 -17.22 -8.78 4.81
N ALA A 107 -18.53 -8.82 4.98
CA ALA A 107 -19.43 -7.79 4.45
C ALA A 107 -19.33 -6.42 5.17
N HIS A 108 -18.60 -6.35 6.27
CA HIS A 108 -18.52 -5.19 7.16
C HIS A 108 -17.09 -4.68 7.36
N MET A 109 -16.17 -4.97 6.43
CA MET A 109 -14.76 -4.58 6.53
C MET A 109 -14.45 -3.25 5.82
N SER A 110 -15.45 -2.46 5.45
CA SER A 110 -15.23 -1.16 4.80
C SER A 110 -14.50 -0.16 5.70
N THR A 111 -13.80 0.80 5.09
CA THR A 111 -13.10 1.88 5.81
C THR A 111 -14.03 2.69 6.71
N VAL A 112 -15.30 2.87 6.34
CA VAL A 112 -16.31 3.53 7.18
C VAL A 112 -16.55 2.78 8.49
N GLU A 113 -16.64 1.47 8.42
CA GLU A 113 -16.82 0.64 9.61
C GLU A 113 -15.55 0.63 10.49
N VAL A 114 -14.37 0.60 9.86
CA VAL A 114 -13.08 0.71 10.57
C VAL A 114 -12.96 2.06 11.29
N ALA A 115 -13.31 3.17 10.64
CA ALA A 115 -13.28 4.49 11.28
C ALA A 115 -14.21 4.59 12.51
N LYS A 116 -15.37 3.92 12.47
CA LYS A 116 -16.27 3.81 13.64
C LYS A 116 -15.63 2.99 14.78
N ASP A 117 -14.95 1.89 14.45
CA ASP A 117 -14.21 1.10 15.45
C ASP A 117 -13.08 1.91 16.10
N MET A 118 -12.40 2.75 15.31
CA MET A 118 -11.35 3.62 15.81
C MET A 118 -11.90 4.63 16.82
N ASP A 119 -13.11 5.17 16.61
CA ASP A 119 -13.73 6.06 17.60
C ASP A 119 -14.09 5.32 18.90
N ILE A 120 -14.54 4.07 18.80
CA ILE A 120 -14.74 3.23 20.00
C ILE A 120 -13.41 3.00 20.72
N ALA A 121 -12.34 2.69 19.99
CA ALA A 121 -11.02 2.47 20.57
C ALA A 121 -10.48 3.74 21.25
N ARG A 122 -10.66 4.93 20.64
CA ARG A 122 -10.34 6.22 21.24
C ARG A 122 -11.05 6.40 22.59
N ALA A 123 -12.35 6.12 22.63
CA ALA A 123 -13.13 6.24 23.86
C ALA A 123 -12.67 5.24 24.93
N LEU A 124 -12.28 4.03 24.55
CA LEU A 124 -11.78 3.01 25.48
C LEU A 124 -10.44 3.36 26.13
N VAL A 125 -9.55 4.06 25.42
CA VAL A 125 -8.31 4.56 26.02
C VAL A 125 -8.49 5.84 26.82
N GLY A 126 -9.68 6.47 26.78
CA GLY A 126 -10.06 7.64 27.57
C GLY A 126 -9.71 8.98 26.91
N ASP A 127 -9.32 9.02 25.65
CA ASP A 127 -8.94 10.26 24.97
C ASP A 127 -10.16 11.02 24.42
N PRO A 128 -10.23 12.34 24.62
CA PRO A 128 -11.34 13.17 24.12
C PRO A 128 -11.32 13.33 22.60
N VAL A 129 -10.14 13.29 21.98
CA VAL A 129 -9.93 13.46 20.55
C VAL A 129 -9.00 12.35 20.02
N MET A 130 -9.06 12.10 18.71
CA MET A 130 -8.22 11.14 18.00
C MET A 130 -6.96 11.85 17.49
N ASN A 131 -5.78 11.49 18.04
CA ASN A 131 -4.52 11.79 17.38
C ASN A 131 -4.12 10.56 16.56
N LEU A 132 -3.76 10.75 15.29
CA LEU A 132 -3.48 9.68 14.36
C LEU A 132 -2.23 9.97 13.53
N LEU A 133 -1.38 8.96 13.38
CA LEU A 133 -0.41 8.85 12.31
C LEU A 133 -0.87 7.72 11.40
N GLY A 134 -1.52 8.07 10.31
CA GLY A 134 -1.96 7.15 9.28
C GLY A 134 -1.02 7.20 8.09
N LYS A 135 -0.48 6.05 7.68
CA LYS A 135 0.33 5.93 6.47
C LYS A 135 -0.44 5.19 5.38
N SER A 136 -0.31 5.63 4.11
CA SER A 136 -0.91 4.93 2.97
C SER A 136 -2.44 4.77 3.13
N TYR A 137 -2.99 3.57 3.02
CA TYR A 137 -4.41 3.30 3.32
C TYR A 137 -4.85 3.82 4.70
N GLY A 138 -3.95 3.90 5.69
CA GLY A 138 -4.25 4.52 7.00
C GLY A 138 -4.69 5.98 6.89
N THR A 139 -4.35 6.66 5.81
CA THR A 139 -4.83 8.02 5.50
C THR A 139 -6.29 8.04 5.09
N ALA A 140 -6.77 7.02 4.37
CA ALA A 140 -8.18 6.87 4.04
C ALA A 140 -9.03 6.64 5.31
N ILE A 141 -8.51 5.86 6.28
CA ILE A 141 -9.13 5.72 7.60
C ILE A 141 -9.21 7.09 8.29
N GLY A 142 -8.09 7.85 8.32
CA GLY A 142 -8.04 9.17 8.92
C GLY A 142 -8.99 10.16 8.27
N THR A 143 -8.99 10.25 6.94
CA THR A 143 -9.89 11.11 6.16
C THR A 143 -11.35 10.75 6.42
N THR A 144 -11.70 9.46 6.43
CA THR A 144 -13.04 8.98 6.75
C THR A 144 -13.44 9.33 8.19
N TYR A 145 -12.52 9.17 9.15
CA TYR A 145 -12.75 9.52 10.55
C TYR A 145 -13.05 11.00 10.72
N ILE A 146 -12.29 11.87 10.05
CA ILE A 146 -12.49 13.33 10.07
C ILE A 146 -13.91 13.70 9.63
N GLN A 147 -14.42 13.06 8.61
CA GLN A 147 -15.76 13.34 8.07
C GLN A 147 -16.88 12.80 8.98
N LEU A 148 -16.67 11.64 9.60
CA LEU A 148 -17.66 11.02 10.49
C LEU A 148 -17.70 11.68 11.89
N PHE A 149 -16.57 12.14 12.40
CA PHE A 149 -16.40 12.63 13.76
C PHE A 149 -15.66 13.97 13.83
N PRO A 150 -16.10 15.03 13.13
CA PRO A 150 -15.34 16.29 13.01
C PRO A 150 -15.01 16.93 14.37
N ASP A 151 -15.87 16.76 15.38
CA ASP A 151 -15.67 17.31 16.75
C ASP A 151 -14.69 16.48 17.60
N ARG A 152 -14.19 15.34 17.08
CA ARG A 152 -13.28 14.44 17.79
C ARG A 152 -11.91 14.34 17.13
N VAL A 153 -11.63 15.22 16.19
CA VAL A 153 -10.33 15.31 15.50
C VAL A 153 -9.32 15.98 16.41
N GLY A 154 -8.19 15.30 16.63
CA GLY A 154 -7.02 15.84 17.32
C GLY A 154 -5.91 16.17 16.32
N ARG A 155 -4.69 15.82 16.67
CA ARG A 155 -3.52 15.98 15.80
C ARG A 155 -3.43 14.79 14.85
N MET A 156 -3.77 15.00 13.58
CA MET A 156 -3.75 13.94 12.57
C MET A 156 -2.71 14.23 11.51
N VAL A 157 -1.79 13.28 11.32
CA VAL A 157 -0.81 13.23 10.25
C VAL A 157 -1.23 12.11 9.30
N LEU A 158 -1.47 12.47 8.04
CA LEU A 158 -1.85 11.57 6.96
C LEU A 158 -0.73 11.56 5.92
N ASP A 159 0.12 10.53 5.96
CA ASP A 159 1.35 10.41 5.21
C ASP A 159 1.21 9.39 4.06
N GLY A 160 1.41 9.82 2.82
CA GLY A 160 1.10 9.04 1.63
C GLY A 160 -0.42 8.96 1.40
N VAL A 161 -1.03 10.06 0.99
CA VAL A 161 -2.48 10.28 1.02
C VAL A 161 -3.21 9.51 -0.06
N LEU A 162 -4.15 8.65 0.36
CA LEU A 162 -5.10 7.96 -0.54
C LEU A 162 -6.46 8.69 -0.52
N PRO A 163 -6.91 9.28 -1.65
CA PRO A 163 -8.21 9.93 -1.75
C PRO A 163 -9.36 8.93 -1.64
N THR A 164 -10.43 9.32 -0.97
CA THR A 164 -11.62 8.48 -0.80
C THR A 164 -12.63 8.61 -1.93
N ASN A 165 -12.43 9.50 -2.88
CA ASN A 165 -13.35 9.76 -4.01
C ASN A 165 -12.90 9.14 -5.34
N LEU A 166 -11.69 8.56 -5.43
CA LEU A 166 -11.24 7.84 -6.63
C LEU A 166 -11.92 6.48 -6.74
N ASN A 167 -12.18 6.02 -7.96
CA ASN A 167 -12.62 4.64 -8.21
C ASN A 167 -11.41 3.70 -8.37
N GLN A 168 -11.66 2.38 -8.46
CA GLN A 168 -10.58 1.38 -8.53
C GLN A 168 -9.67 1.59 -9.74
N LEU A 169 -10.22 1.94 -10.91
CA LEU A 169 -9.42 2.13 -12.12
C LEU A 169 -8.51 3.36 -12.01
N GLU A 170 -9.01 4.45 -11.40
CA GLU A 170 -8.21 5.67 -11.17
C GLU A 170 -7.06 5.40 -10.20
N VAL A 171 -7.30 4.65 -9.12
CA VAL A 171 -6.25 4.24 -8.18
C VAL A 171 -5.22 3.36 -8.89
N THR A 172 -5.68 2.34 -9.61
CA THR A 172 -4.82 1.41 -10.36
C THR A 172 -3.94 2.15 -11.38
N LYS A 173 -4.52 3.11 -12.12
CA LYS A 173 -3.79 3.90 -13.10
C LYS A 173 -2.69 4.73 -12.44
N GLY A 174 -3.03 5.49 -11.39
CA GLY A 174 -2.05 6.34 -10.72
C GLY A 174 -0.88 5.52 -10.16
N GLN A 175 -1.16 4.37 -9.55
CA GLN A 175 -0.12 3.47 -9.02
C GLN A 175 0.75 2.86 -10.13
N ALA A 176 0.16 2.36 -11.20
CA ALA A 176 0.93 1.75 -12.29
C ALA A 176 1.88 2.77 -12.95
N GLU A 177 1.41 4.00 -13.19
CA GLU A 177 2.22 5.07 -13.77
C GLU A 177 3.39 5.49 -12.85
N GLU A 178 3.18 5.58 -11.54
CA GLU A 178 4.26 5.93 -10.60
C GLU A 178 5.23 4.76 -10.36
N PHE A 179 4.80 3.51 -10.43
CA PHE A 179 5.73 2.37 -10.41
C PHE A 179 6.66 2.37 -11.62
N GLU A 180 6.23 2.81 -12.80
CA GLU A 180 7.14 3.01 -13.95
C GLU A 180 8.18 4.10 -13.66
N VAL A 181 7.81 5.18 -12.98
CA VAL A 181 8.76 6.23 -12.56
C VAL A 181 9.81 5.65 -11.61
N LEU A 182 9.37 4.89 -10.61
CA LEU A 182 10.29 4.26 -9.64
C LEU A 182 11.15 3.16 -10.27
N LEU A 183 10.64 2.40 -11.25
CA LEU A 183 11.45 1.45 -12.00
C LEU A 183 12.61 2.15 -12.73
N ARG A 184 12.34 3.26 -13.37
CA ARG A 184 13.37 4.05 -14.05
C ARG A 184 14.41 4.58 -13.07
N TYR A 185 13.98 5.04 -11.90
CA TYR A 185 14.86 5.48 -10.82
C TYR A 185 15.71 4.31 -10.28
N PHE A 186 15.12 3.13 -10.09
CA PHE A 186 15.85 1.92 -9.73
C PHE A 186 16.91 1.56 -10.78
N VAL A 187 16.56 1.62 -12.08
CA VAL A 187 17.52 1.32 -13.16
C VAL A 187 18.66 2.31 -13.18
N GLU A 188 18.38 3.62 -12.97
CA GLU A 188 19.41 4.66 -12.88
C GLU A 188 20.38 4.38 -11.72
N ASP A 189 19.86 4.12 -10.50
CA ASP A 189 20.66 3.71 -9.35
C ASP A 189 21.48 2.45 -9.61
N CYS A 190 20.83 1.42 -10.19
CA CYS A 190 21.48 0.14 -10.49
C CYS A 190 22.69 0.32 -11.42
N LEU A 191 22.53 1.08 -12.50
CA LEU A 191 23.61 1.30 -13.49
C LEU A 191 24.84 1.97 -12.91
N GLU A 192 24.74 2.64 -11.77
CA GLU A 192 25.88 3.22 -11.04
C GLU A 192 26.63 2.17 -10.19
N GLN A 193 26.07 0.98 -10.01
CA GLN A 193 26.61 -0.06 -9.14
C GLN A 193 27.32 -1.16 -9.94
N SER A 194 28.40 -1.69 -9.39
CA SER A 194 29.22 -2.71 -10.07
C SER A 194 28.58 -4.09 -10.17
N ASP A 195 27.53 -4.35 -9.37
CA ASP A 195 26.77 -5.62 -9.32
C ASP A 195 25.43 -5.52 -10.06
N CYS A 196 25.21 -4.45 -10.81
CA CYS A 196 24.01 -4.29 -11.63
C CYS A 196 24.01 -5.31 -12.79
N PRO A 197 22.94 -6.07 -12.99
CA PRO A 197 22.81 -6.97 -14.14
C PRO A 197 22.46 -6.25 -15.44
N LEU A 198 22.05 -4.99 -15.35
CA LEU A 198 21.56 -4.18 -16.46
C LEU A 198 22.72 -3.43 -17.13
N THR A 199 22.53 -3.07 -18.41
CA THR A 199 23.59 -2.43 -19.21
C THR A 199 23.06 -1.23 -20.00
N GLY A 200 23.98 -0.36 -20.44
CA GLY A 200 23.67 0.73 -21.36
C GLY A 200 23.00 1.94 -20.71
N SER A 201 21.90 2.41 -21.29
CA SER A 201 21.11 3.54 -20.78
C SER A 201 19.97 3.08 -19.89
N VAL A 202 19.32 4.03 -19.18
CA VAL A 202 18.11 3.74 -18.38
C VAL A 202 17.02 3.08 -19.25
N ASP A 203 16.78 3.58 -20.47
CA ASP A 203 15.80 2.98 -21.38
C ASP A 203 16.17 1.54 -21.78
N GLN A 204 17.44 1.26 -21.98
CA GLN A 204 17.91 -0.10 -22.28
C GLN A 204 17.76 -1.02 -21.07
N GLY A 205 18.12 -0.55 -19.85
CA GLY A 205 17.93 -1.34 -18.62
C GLY A 205 16.47 -1.65 -18.33
N VAL A 206 15.56 -0.70 -18.55
CA VAL A 206 14.11 -0.97 -18.45
C VAL A 206 13.69 -2.04 -19.46
N GLN A 207 14.14 -1.95 -20.72
CA GLN A 207 13.85 -2.97 -21.75
C GLN A 207 14.42 -4.35 -21.38
N GLU A 208 15.59 -4.42 -20.75
CA GLU A 208 16.17 -5.69 -20.26
C GLU A 208 15.30 -6.31 -19.15
N ILE A 209 14.72 -5.51 -18.26
CA ILE A 209 13.76 -5.99 -17.25
C ILE A 209 12.47 -6.48 -17.92
N GLN A 210 11.91 -5.72 -18.85
CA GLN A 210 10.71 -6.13 -19.60
C GLN A 210 10.94 -7.43 -20.34
N GLN A 211 12.11 -7.58 -20.99
CA GLN A 211 12.46 -8.82 -21.70
C GLN A 211 12.63 -9.99 -20.72
N PHE A 212 13.24 -9.77 -19.56
CA PHE A 212 13.37 -10.78 -18.51
C PHE A 212 12.00 -11.28 -18.03
N LEU A 213 11.05 -10.37 -17.77
CA LEU A 213 9.68 -10.74 -17.38
C LEU A 213 9.00 -11.57 -18.47
N LYS A 214 9.07 -11.12 -19.72
CA LYS A 214 8.53 -11.86 -20.86
C LYS A 214 9.17 -13.24 -21.07
N ASP A 215 10.47 -13.38 -20.82
CA ASP A 215 11.16 -14.67 -20.91
C ASP A 215 10.66 -15.62 -19.81
N LEU A 216 10.34 -15.10 -18.61
CA LEU A 216 9.78 -15.86 -17.49
C LEU A 216 8.35 -16.35 -17.76
N ASP A 217 7.54 -15.62 -18.51
CA ASP A 217 6.22 -16.06 -18.93
C ASP A 217 6.31 -17.37 -19.70
N SER A 218 7.16 -17.41 -20.73
CA SER A 218 7.34 -18.62 -21.55
C SER A 218 8.19 -19.70 -20.87
N ASN A 219 9.16 -19.33 -20.02
CA ASN A 219 10.16 -20.22 -19.43
C ASN A 219 10.48 -19.82 -17.98
N PRO A 220 9.64 -20.16 -17.01
CA PRO A 220 9.90 -19.89 -15.60
C PRO A 220 11.23 -20.47 -15.12
N LEU A 221 11.95 -19.73 -14.25
CA LEU A 221 13.17 -20.23 -13.63
C LEU A 221 12.84 -21.16 -12.46
N VAL A 222 13.43 -22.36 -12.47
CA VAL A 222 13.20 -23.36 -11.42
C VAL A 222 14.22 -23.20 -10.30
N GLY A 223 13.72 -22.90 -9.09
CA GLY A 223 14.52 -22.76 -7.89
C GLY A 223 14.52 -23.99 -6.99
N GLU A 224 14.85 -23.78 -5.72
CA GLU A 224 14.82 -24.80 -4.68
C GLU A 224 13.41 -25.38 -4.50
N ASN A 225 13.35 -26.67 -4.15
CA ASN A 225 12.10 -27.42 -3.95
C ASN A 225 11.14 -27.39 -5.17
N GLN A 226 11.68 -27.24 -6.36
CA GLN A 226 10.92 -27.12 -7.63
C GLN A 226 9.98 -25.92 -7.66
N ARG A 227 10.23 -24.90 -6.86
CA ARG A 227 9.47 -23.64 -6.91
C ARG A 227 9.92 -22.83 -8.12
N GLU A 228 8.98 -22.42 -8.92
CA GLU A 228 9.20 -21.64 -10.11
C GLU A 228 9.12 -20.14 -9.81
N LEU A 229 10.02 -19.36 -10.41
CA LEU A 229 9.87 -17.92 -10.53
C LEU A 229 9.13 -17.66 -11.85
N THR A 230 7.83 -17.45 -11.75
CA THR A 230 6.99 -17.07 -12.88
C THR A 230 7.09 -15.57 -13.15
N GLU A 231 6.57 -15.10 -14.28
CA GLU A 231 6.45 -13.67 -14.57
C GLU A 231 5.68 -12.93 -13.48
N GLY A 232 4.51 -13.46 -13.04
CA GLY A 232 3.70 -12.86 -11.98
C GLY A 232 4.46 -12.70 -10.67
N LEU A 233 5.21 -13.73 -10.23
CA LEU A 233 6.04 -13.65 -9.03
C LEU A 233 7.19 -12.65 -9.16
N ALA A 234 7.84 -12.59 -10.33
CA ALA A 234 8.92 -11.65 -10.57
C ALA A 234 8.41 -10.20 -10.62
N THR A 235 7.30 -9.97 -11.29
CA THR A 235 6.63 -8.65 -11.36
C THR A 235 6.24 -8.18 -9.95
N PHE A 236 5.61 -9.06 -9.15
CA PHE A 236 5.24 -8.72 -7.78
C PHE A 236 6.46 -8.45 -6.89
N ALA A 237 7.54 -9.24 -7.03
CA ALA A 237 8.79 -9.00 -6.32
C ALA A 237 9.37 -7.62 -6.67
N ILE A 238 9.48 -7.29 -7.97
CA ILE A 238 10.02 -6.00 -8.41
C ILE A 238 9.17 -4.86 -7.86
N VAL A 239 7.86 -4.84 -8.12
CA VAL A 239 6.95 -3.79 -7.65
C VAL A 239 7.04 -3.61 -6.13
N SER A 240 7.09 -4.71 -5.35
CA SER A 240 7.16 -4.65 -3.90
C SER A 240 8.45 -4.01 -3.35
N TYR A 241 9.54 -4.05 -4.11
CA TYR A 241 10.84 -3.48 -3.75
C TYR A 241 11.12 -2.12 -4.41
N LEU A 242 10.12 -1.50 -5.01
CA LEU A 242 10.16 -0.10 -5.45
C LEU A 242 9.62 0.90 -4.40
N TYR A 243 9.09 0.42 -3.27
CA TYR A 243 8.44 1.25 -2.26
C TYR A 243 9.44 2.11 -1.46
N PHE A 244 10.61 1.57 -1.12
CA PHE A 244 11.57 2.19 -0.20
C PHE A 244 12.98 2.11 -0.78
N PRO A 245 13.35 2.95 -1.76
CA PRO A 245 14.60 2.86 -2.52
C PRO A 245 15.86 2.67 -1.68
N ARG A 246 15.99 3.45 -0.61
CA ARG A 246 17.15 3.38 0.29
C ARG A 246 17.41 1.99 0.85
N TYR A 247 16.35 1.26 1.20
CA TYR A 247 16.43 -0.04 1.86
C TYR A 247 16.30 -1.19 0.87
N ASP A 248 15.46 -1.01 -0.15
CA ASP A 248 14.99 -2.08 -1.03
C ASP A 248 15.86 -2.25 -2.29
N PHE A 249 16.41 -1.18 -2.84
CA PHE A 249 17.16 -1.25 -4.11
C PHE A 249 18.40 -2.15 -4.05
N PRO A 250 19.23 -2.15 -2.98
CA PRO A 250 20.35 -3.09 -2.90
C PRO A 250 19.92 -4.56 -2.97
N ASP A 251 18.84 -4.89 -2.28
CA ASP A 251 18.31 -6.26 -2.24
C ASP A 251 17.68 -6.65 -3.58
N LEU A 252 16.88 -5.76 -4.18
CA LEU A 252 16.28 -5.97 -5.51
C LEU A 252 17.36 -6.19 -6.57
N ARG A 253 18.40 -5.34 -6.58
CA ARG A 253 19.53 -5.46 -7.50
C ARG A 253 20.24 -6.82 -7.35
N ALA A 254 20.51 -7.24 -6.12
CA ALA A 254 21.12 -8.54 -5.85
C ALA A 254 20.23 -9.71 -6.32
N GLY A 255 18.91 -9.63 -6.08
CA GLY A 255 17.94 -10.61 -6.54
C GLY A 255 17.86 -10.71 -8.06
N LEU A 256 17.78 -9.56 -8.75
CA LEU A 256 17.78 -9.50 -10.21
C LEU A 256 19.11 -9.98 -10.80
N ASN A 257 20.25 -9.63 -10.20
CA ASN A 257 21.54 -10.12 -10.68
C ASN A 257 21.64 -11.66 -10.58
N ALA A 258 21.16 -12.25 -9.49
CA ALA A 258 21.11 -13.70 -9.36
C ALA A 258 20.23 -14.35 -10.44
N ALA A 259 19.03 -13.81 -10.65
CA ALA A 259 18.07 -14.37 -11.61
C ALA A 259 18.51 -14.14 -13.07
N MET A 260 18.83 -12.90 -13.45
CA MET A 260 19.13 -12.54 -14.86
C MET A 260 20.52 -12.99 -15.30
N SER A 261 21.56 -12.87 -14.43
CA SER A 261 22.94 -13.19 -14.84
C SER A 261 23.31 -14.65 -14.59
N ASN A 262 22.72 -15.30 -13.58
CA ASN A 262 23.12 -16.64 -13.15
C ASN A 262 22.01 -17.69 -13.29
N GLY A 263 20.79 -17.29 -13.65
CA GLY A 263 19.62 -18.18 -13.72
C GLY A 263 19.19 -18.73 -12.35
N ASP A 264 19.58 -18.07 -11.24
CA ASP A 264 19.19 -18.45 -9.88
C ASP A 264 18.02 -17.60 -9.35
N PRO A 265 16.78 -18.15 -9.31
CA PRO A 265 15.61 -17.40 -8.87
C PRO A 265 15.49 -17.27 -7.35
N ASN A 266 16.25 -18.06 -6.56
CA ASN A 266 16.02 -18.18 -5.12
C ASN A 266 16.16 -16.86 -4.35
N PRO A 267 17.14 -15.97 -4.63
CA PRO A 267 17.21 -14.69 -3.94
C PRO A 267 15.97 -13.82 -4.17
N LEU A 268 15.49 -13.73 -5.42
CA LEU A 268 14.31 -12.92 -5.75
C LEU A 268 13.02 -13.52 -5.15
N LEU A 269 12.86 -14.84 -5.18
CA LEU A 269 11.75 -15.53 -4.51
C LEU A 269 11.76 -15.30 -2.99
N LYS A 270 12.94 -15.30 -2.36
CA LYS A 270 13.09 -15.01 -0.94
C LYS A 270 12.70 -13.57 -0.58
N LEU A 271 13.05 -12.61 -1.41
CA LEU A 271 12.64 -11.21 -1.23
C LEU A 271 11.11 -11.10 -1.26
N LEU A 272 10.48 -11.73 -2.25
CA LEU A 272 9.02 -11.77 -2.33
C LEU A 272 8.41 -12.41 -1.09
N ASP A 273 8.91 -13.57 -0.66
CA ASP A 273 8.42 -14.27 0.54
C ASP A 273 8.42 -13.38 1.78
N GLN A 274 9.46 -12.55 1.95
CA GLN A 274 9.54 -11.61 3.06
C GLN A 274 8.44 -10.54 2.99
N ARG A 275 8.14 -10.03 1.78
CA ARG A 275 7.10 -9.00 1.57
C ARG A 275 5.69 -9.52 1.81
N ILE A 276 5.43 -10.75 1.42
CA ILE A 276 4.10 -11.37 1.53
C ILE A 276 3.94 -12.22 2.79
N SER A 277 4.87 -12.15 3.73
CA SER A 277 4.85 -12.90 4.99
C SER A 277 4.74 -14.42 4.80
N ARG A 278 5.37 -14.95 3.73
CA ARG A 278 5.42 -16.37 3.43
C ARG A 278 6.64 -17.03 4.11
N ALA A 279 6.38 -17.95 5.03
CA ALA A 279 7.42 -18.70 5.73
C ALA A 279 8.12 -19.73 4.79
N PRO A 280 9.34 -20.20 5.13
CA PRO A 280 10.06 -21.18 4.31
C PRO A 280 9.34 -22.52 4.10
N ASP A 281 8.38 -22.85 4.96
CA ASP A 281 7.53 -24.05 4.84
C ASP A 281 6.27 -23.82 3.98
N GLY A 282 6.14 -22.63 3.35
CA GLY A 282 5.05 -22.26 2.45
C GLY A 282 3.83 -21.68 3.15
N ARG A 283 3.82 -21.56 4.49
CA ARG A 283 2.68 -20.98 5.20
C ARG A 283 2.74 -19.45 5.21
N TYR A 284 1.60 -18.83 5.07
CA TYR A 284 1.43 -17.38 5.26
C TYR A 284 1.21 -17.06 6.74
N THR A 285 2.07 -16.23 7.32
CA THR A 285 2.07 -15.93 8.77
C THR A 285 1.10 -14.84 9.17
N ASP A 286 0.57 -14.09 8.22
CA ASP A 286 -0.50 -13.10 8.41
C ASP A 286 -1.65 -13.33 7.41
N ASN A 287 -2.64 -12.44 7.40
CA ASN A 287 -3.78 -12.49 6.50
C ASN A 287 -3.93 -11.21 5.66
N SER A 288 -2.83 -10.52 5.42
CA SER A 288 -2.82 -9.24 4.71
C SER A 288 -3.42 -9.36 3.30
N SER A 289 -3.15 -10.45 2.59
CA SER A 289 -3.71 -10.71 1.26
C SER A 289 -5.23 -10.80 1.28
N ASP A 290 -5.81 -11.65 2.14
CA ASP A 290 -7.28 -11.79 2.26
C ASP A 290 -7.94 -10.47 2.67
N SER A 291 -7.35 -9.78 3.64
CA SER A 291 -7.85 -8.50 4.16
C SER A 291 -7.76 -7.38 3.13
N PHE A 292 -6.69 -7.36 2.33
CA PHE A 292 -6.51 -6.39 1.25
C PHE A 292 -7.71 -6.41 0.29
N TYR A 293 -8.06 -7.59 -0.22
CA TYR A 293 -9.20 -7.72 -1.14
C TYR A 293 -10.53 -7.45 -0.45
N ALA A 294 -10.72 -7.94 0.78
CA ALA A 294 -11.98 -7.75 1.50
C ALA A 294 -12.29 -6.26 1.77
N VAL A 295 -11.28 -5.47 2.10
CA VAL A 295 -11.43 -4.01 2.30
C VAL A 295 -11.52 -3.29 0.96
N SER A 296 -10.56 -3.51 0.07
CA SER A 296 -10.48 -2.79 -1.22
C SER A 296 -11.73 -2.99 -2.07
N CYS A 297 -12.24 -4.22 -2.17
CA CYS A 297 -13.42 -4.49 -2.99
C CYS A 297 -14.74 -3.98 -2.38
N LEU A 298 -14.80 -3.76 -1.06
CA LEU A 298 -15.92 -3.06 -0.43
C LEU A 298 -15.86 -1.55 -0.63
N ASP A 299 -14.67 -0.95 -0.55
CA ASP A 299 -14.49 0.49 -0.65
C ASP A 299 -14.45 0.98 -2.11
N LEU A 300 -13.90 0.16 -3.01
CA LEU A 300 -13.67 0.47 -4.42
C LEU A 300 -14.29 -0.62 -5.33
N PRO A 301 -15.63 -0.76 -5.34
CA PRO A 301 -16.29 -1.75 -6.16
C PRO A 301 -16.07 -1.51 -7.65
N VAL A 302 -15.81 -2.59 -8.39
CA VAL A 302 -15.64 -2.57 -9.85
C VAL A 302 -16.96 -2.89 -10.53
N THR A 303 -17.52 -1.90 -11.22
CA THR A 303 -18.83 -2.01 -11.91
C THR A 303 -18.71 -2.12 -13.43
N GLN A 304 -17.50 -1.89 -13.96
CA GLN A 304 -17.19 -1.94 -15.38
C GLN A 304 -17.35 -3.35 -15.95
N SER A 305 -17.73 -3.45 -17.20
CA SER A 305 -17.73 -4.71 -17.95
C SER A 305 -16.29 -5.18 -18.21
N VAL A 306 -16.13 -6.46 -18.55
CA VAL A 306 -14.81 -7.02 -18.92
C VAL A 306 -14.23 -6.27 -20.13
N ASP A 307 -15.07 -5.89 -21.10
CA ASP A 307 -14.60 -5.13 -22.28
C ASP A 307 -14.09 -3.75 -21.92
N GLU A 308 -14.77 -3.03 -21.01
CA GLU A 308 -14.29 -1.73 -20.51
C GLU A 308 -13.00 -1.88 -19.71
N ILE A 309 -12.83 -2.97 -18.96
CA ILE A 309 -11.59 -3.26 -18.24
C ILE A 309 -10.46 -3.57 -19.23
N ARG A 310 -10.73 -4.34 -20.28
CA ARG A 310 -9.75 -4.63 -21.34
C ARG A 310 -9.28 -3.35 -22.04
N ASP A 311 -10.22 -2.45 -22.37
CA ASP A 311 -9.87 -1.16 -22.97
C ASP A 311 -9.00 -0.34 -22.02
N PHE A 312 -9.33 -0.30 -20.73
CA PHE A 312 -8.53 0.34 -19.70
C PHE A 312 -7.11 -0.27 -19.60
N VAL A 313 -6.97 -1.59 -19.61
CA VAL A 313 -5.67 -2.28 -19.56
C VAL A 313 -4.82 -1.93 -20.80
N ASN A 314 -5.44 -1.93 -21.99
CA ASN A 314 -4.75 -1.53 -23.22
C ASN A 314 -4.23 -0.08 -23.18
N GLU A 315 -5.01 0.86 -22.60
CA GLU A 315 -4.57 2.23 -22.41
C GLU A 315 -3.44 2.31 -21.37
N LEU A 316 -3.56 1.56 -20.28
CA LEU A 316 -2.59 1.56 -19.19
C LEU A 316 -1.25 0.96 -19.63
N ALA A 317 -1.23 -0.07 -20.47
CA ALA A 317 -0.02 -0.65 -21.06
C ALA A 317 0.77 0.37 -21.93
N ILE A 318 0.15 1.46 -22.37
CA ILE A 318 0.83 2.54 -23.09
C ILE A 318 1.53 3.51 -22.12
N SER A 319 0.87 3.88 -21.02
CA SER A 319 1.41 4.83 -20.04
C SER A 319 2.33 4.17 -19.00
N ALA A 320 2.15 2.87 -18.75
CA ALA A 320 2.92 2.06 -17.83
C ALA A 320 3.35 0.73 -18.51
N PRO A 321 4.33 0.77 -19.43
CA PRO A 321 4.61 -0.33 -20.34
C PRO A 321 5.23 -1.57 -19.68
N THR A 322 5.75 -1.47 -18.45
CA THR A 322 6.27 -2.62 -17.72
C THR A 322 5.22 -3.26 -16.82
N PHE A 323 4.42 -2.45 -16.12
CA PHE A 323 3.53 -2.95 -15.08
C PHE A 323 2.04 -2.77 -15.39
N GLY A 324 1.71 -1.93 -16.38
CA GLY A 324 0.34 -1.51 -16.64
C GLY A 324 -0.61 -2.65 -16.94
N GLU A 325 -0.19 -3.64 -17.71
CA GLU A 325 -1.01 -4.80 -18.03
C GLU A 325 -1.26 -5.66 -16.79
N ALA A 326 -0.20 -6.07 -16.09
CA ALA A 326 -0.29 -6.92 -14.90
C ALA A 326 -1.13 -6.27 -13.77
N ILE A 327 -0.88 -4.99 -13.49
CA ILE A 327 -1.62 -4.24 -12.45
C ILE A 327 -3.05 -3.96 -12.91
N GLY A 328 -3.24 -3.65 -14.19
CA GLY A 328 -4.54 -3.32 -14.76
C GLY A 328 -5.55 -4.47 -14.68
N TRP A 329 -5.13 -5.68 -15.05
CA TRP A 329 -5.98 -6.87 -14.92
C TRP A 329 -6.33 -7.21 -13.45
N GLY A 330 -5.50 -6.79 -12.49
CA GLY A 330 -5.76 -6.99 -11.06
C GLY A 330 -7.10 -6.42 -10.57
N VAL A 331 -7.68 -5.43 -11.26
CA VAL A 331 -9.00 -4.86 -10.89
C VAL A 331 -10.14 -5.88 -10.98
N LEU A 332 -9.98 -6.92 -11.80
CA LEU A 332 -11.00 -7.98 -11.95
C LEU A 332 -11.29 -8.71 -10.63
N ALA A 333 -10.35 -8.75 -9.69
CA ALA A 333 -10.56 -9.40 -8.39
C ALA A 333 -11.75 -8.80 -7.61
N CYS A 334 -12.07 -7.52 -7.83
CA CYS A 334 -13.19 -6.84 -7.18
C CYS A 334 -14.48 -6.83 -8.01
N LYS A 335 -14.45 -7.24 -9.30
CA LYS A 335 -15.59 -7.12 -10.20
C LYS A 335 -16.83 -7.89 -9.71
N ASP A 336 -16.63 -9.11 -9.28
CA ASP A 336 -17.72 -9.98 -8.82
C ASP A 336 -17.64 -10.23 -7.30
N TRP A 337 -17.15 -9.22 -6.55
CA TRP A 337 -17.09 -9.29 -5.10
C TRP A 337 -18.50 -9.48 -4.52
N PRO A 338 -18.74 -10.49 -3.66
CA PRO A 338 -20.08 -10.90 -3.26
C PRO A 338 -20.78 -9.97 -2.28
N TYR A 339 -20.12 -8.93 -1.84
CA TYR A 339 -20.62 -7.96 -0.87
C TYR A 339 -20.48 -6.55 -1.43
N SER A 340 -21.31 -5.63 -0.95
CA SER A 340 -21.23 -4.21 -1.30
C SER A 340 -21.29 -3.35 -0.04
N SER A 341 -20.59 -2.24 -0.06
CA SER A 341 -20.74 -1.18 0.91
C SER A 341 -21.39 0.03 0.23
N ASP A 342 -22.56 0.43 0.69
CA ASP A 342 -23.24 1.64 0.21
C ASP A 342 -22.66 2.93 0.84
N GLN A 343 -21.61 2.78 1.66
CA GLN A 343 -21.08 3.86 2.48
C GLN A 343 -19.72 4.31 1.94
N ARG A 344 -19.74 5.23 1.00
CA ARG A 344 -18.55 5.97 0.60
C ARG A 344 -18.63 7.37 1.18
N ILE A 345 -17.54 7.83 1.81
CA ILE A 345 -17.48 9.17 2.41
C ILE A 345 -16.70 10.08 1.47
N GLU A 346 -17.38 11.14 1.01
CA GLU A 346 -16.72 12.23 0.28
C GLU A 346 -16.07 13.21 1.27
N VAL A 347 -14.88 13.69 0.88
CA VAL A 347 -14.18 14.74 1.66
C VAL A 347 -14.90 16.07 1.43
N THR A 348 -15.25 16.72 2.53
CA THR A 348 -15.87 18.04 2.51
C THR A 348 -15.07 19.02 3.38
N PRO A 349 -15.16 20.35 3.14
CA PRO A 349 -14.38 21.33 3.89
C PRO A 349 -14.86 21.56 5.34
N ASN A 350 -15.80 20.75 5.84
CA ASN A 350 -16.36 20.87 7.21
C ASN A 350 -15.51 20.13 8.24
N ILE A 351 -14.23 20.46 8.34
CA ILE A 351 -13.35 19.92 9.40
C ILE A 351 -13.12 20.97 10.46
N SER A 352 -13.36 20.58 11.74
CA SER A 352 -13.26 21.49 12.90
C SER A 352 -11.82 21.77 13.31
N ALA A 353 -10.90 20.84 13.10
CA ALA A 353 -9.48 20.97 13.40
C ALA A 353 -8.64 20.79 12.12
N PRO A 354 -7.63 21.64 11.89
CA PRO A 354 -6.72 21.47 10.77
C PRO A 354 -5.89 20.21 10.94
N VAL A 355 -5.60 19.52 9.83
CA VAL A 355 -4.80 18.28 9.78
C VAL A 355 -3.59 18.47 8.89
N MET A 356 -2.57 17.65 9.10
CA MET A 356 -1.37 17.65 8.28
C MET A 356 -1.43 16.50 7.27
N LEU A 357 -1.32 16.84 6.00
CA LEU A 357 -1.11 15.89 4.91
C LEU A 357 0.37 15.90 4.56
N VAL A 358 0.94 14.73 4.37
CA VAL A 358 2.35 14.56 4.00
C VAL A 358 2.41 13.74 2.72
N ALA A 359 3.28 14.14 1.80
CA ALA A 359 3.46 13.48 0.51
C ALA A 359 4.92 13.47 0.08
N THR A 360 5.31 12.45 -0.65
CA THR A 360 6.57 12.39 -1.40
C THR A 360 6.30 12.72 -2.86
N GLU A 361 7.17 13.49 -3.52
CA GLU A 361 6.94 13.92 -4.92
C GLU A 361 6.82 12.75 -5.88
N ASN A 362 7.66 11.72 -5.72
CA ASN A 362 7.61 10.49 -6.51
C ASN A 362 7.26 9.30 -5.59
N ASP A 363 6.03 9.29 -5.07
CA ASP A 363 5.50 8.19 -4.26
C ASP A 363 4.87 7.13 -5.18
N PRO A 364 5.37 5.88 -5.20
CA PRO A 364 4.89 4.85 -6.12
C PRO A 364 3.45 4.38 -5.87
N ALA A 365 2.97 4.50 -4.64
CA ALA A 365 1.68 3.94 -4.23
C ALA A 365 0.60 4.99 -3.99
N THR A 366 1.01 6.22 -3.65
CA THR A 366 0.10 7.35 -3.39
C THR A 366 0.67 8.62 -4.04
N PRO A 367 0.47 8.78 -5.35
CA PRO A 367 0.96 9.93 -6.14
C PRO A 367 0.70 11.27 -5.44
N VAL A 368 1.68 12.19 -5.48
CA VAL A 368 1.60 13.50 -4.80
C VAL A 368 0.35 14.30 -5.15
N GLN A 369 -0.14 14.15 -6.39
CA GLN A 369 -1.35 14.81 -6.87
C GLN A 369 -2.60 14.42 -6.07
N TRP A 370 -2.60 13.23 -5.47
CA TRP A 370 -3.69 12.79 -4.59
C TRP A 370 -3.72 13.56 -3.28
N ALA A 371 -2.56 13.84 -2.70
CA ALA A 371 -2.45 14.67 -1.51
C ALA A 371 -2.85 16.12 -1.79
N GLU A 372 -2.47 16.66 -2.95
CA GLU A 372 -2.88 18.00 -3.42
C GLU A 372 -4.40 18.09 -3.56
N GLN A 373 -5.03 17.09 -4.19
CA GLN A 373 -6.48 17.00 -4.34
C GLN A 373 -7.20 16.96 -2.98
N VAL A 374 -6.74 16.14 -2.04
CA VAL A 374 -7.36 16.06 -0.71
C VAL A 374 -7.15 17.34 0.08
N ALA A 375 -5.98 18.00 -0.03
CA ALA A 375 -5.72 19.29 0.59
C ALA A 375 -6.69 20.38 0.09
N GLU A 376 -6.93 20.43 -1.23
CA GLU A 376 -7.90 21.33 -1.84
C GLU A 376 -9.33 21.05 -1.34
N GLN A 377 -9.74 19.78 -1.30
CA GLN A 377 -11.06 19.39 -0.81
C GLN A 377 -11.29 19.75 0.67
N MET A 378 -10.28 19.57 1.51
CA MET A 378 -10.34 19.92 2.93
C MET A 378 -10.30 21.43 3.18
N GLY A 379 -9.57 22.18 2.37
CA GLY A 379 -9.49 23.64 2.41
C GLY A 379 -8.73 24.24 3.60
N ASN A 380 -8.53 23.50 4.69
CA ASN A 380 -7.79 23.94 5.88
C ASN A 380 -6.70 22.94 6.33
N ALA A 381 -6.36 21.97 5.52
CA ALA A 381 -5.20 21.12 5.77
C ALA A 381 -3.89 21.88 5.46
N GLU A 382 -2.80 21.56 6.16
CA GLU A 382 -1.45 21.88 5.69
C GLU A 382 -0.93 20.68 4.89
N LEU A 383 -0.46 20.92 3.67
CA LEU A 383 0.21 19.92 2.85
C LEU A 383 1.74 20.12 2.96
N VAL A 384 2.45 19.08 3.36
CA VAL A 384 3.92 19.03 3.41
C VAL A 384 4.41 18.08 2.33
N ILE A 385 5.18 18.58 1.36
CA ILE A 385 5.70 17.78 0.23
C ILE A 385 7.21 17.61 0.39
N TRP A 386 7.68 16.37 0.39
CA TRP A 386 9.08 16.04 0.20
C TRP A 386 9.44 16.14 -1.29
N GLN A 387 10.02 17.30 -1.68
CA GLN A 387 10.40 17.57 -3.05
C GLN A 387 11.67 16.81 -3.44
N GLY A 388 11.65 16.16 -4.59
CA GLY A 388 12.74 15.32 -5.08
C GLY A 388 12.87 13.97 -4.34
N GLY A 389 11.93 13.63 -3.45
CA GLY A 389 11.87 12.34 -2.80
C GLY A 389 11.35 11.25 -3.75
N TYR A 390 11.89 10.03 -3.58
CA TYR A 390 11.44 8.80 -4.23
C TYR A 390 11.21 7.77 -3.13
N ASN A 391 10.01 7.72 -2.57
CA ASN A 391 9.72 6.83 -1.43
C ASN A 391 8.23 6.77 -1.16
N HIS A 392 7.71 5.63 -0.74
CA HIS A 392 6.34 5.56 -0.23
C HIS A 392 6.29 6.10 1.18
N THR A 393 5.55 7.22 1.39
CA THR A 393 5.52 8.01 2.63
C THR A 393 6.83 8.78 2.91
N ALA A 394 6.80 9.78 3.80
CA ALA A 394 7.93 10.69 3.99
C ALA A 394 8.37 10.88 5.47
N TYR A 395 7.50 10.60 6.44
CA TYR A 395 7.86 10.80 7.84
C TYR A 395 8.87 9.77 8.33
N LEU A 396 9.98 10.26 8.90
CA LEU A 396 11.17 9.51 9.33
C LEU A 396 12.00 8.90 8.18
N GLU A 397 11.79 9.37 6.96
CA GLU A 397 12.63 9.06 5.82
C GLU A 397 13.74 10.15 5.66
N ASP A 398 14.34 10.26 4.48
CA ASP A 398 15.55 11.08 4.26
C ASP A 398 15.32 12.61 4.28
N SER A 399 14.12 13.11 4.61
CA SER A 399 13.85 14.55 4.78
C SER A 399 13.72 14.96 6.25
N GLU A 400 14.77 15.56 6.81
CA GLU A 400 14.71 16.14 8.15
C GLU A 400 13.61 17.23 8.25
N CYS A 401 13.42 18.02 7.19
CA CYS A 401 12.40 19.06 7.14
C CYS A 401 10.98 18.48 7.33
N VAL A 402 10.65 17.37 6.65
CA VAL A 402 9.35 16.69 6.84
C VAL A 402 9.23 16.19 8.27
N THR A 403 10.27 15.51 8.76
CA THR A 403 10.29 14.95 10.12
C THR A 403 10.10 16.03 11.18
N ASP A 404 10.79 17.17 11.06
CA ASP A 404 10.67 18.30 11.99
C ASP A 404 9.27 18.93 11.94
N ARG A 405 8.67 19.08 10.74
CA ARG A 405 7.31 19.62 10.61
C ARG A 405 6.28 18.71 11.25
N VAL A 406 6.35 17.41 11.02
CA VAL A 406 5.46 16.42 11.64
C VAL A 406 5.63 16.42 13.15
N ASN A 407 6.87 16.42 13.65
CA ASN A 407 7.15 16.46 15.09
C ASN A 407 6.60 17.74 15.73
N ALA A 408 6.84 18.92 15.15
CA ALA A 408 6.32 20.19 15.66
C ALA A 408 4.78 20.19 15.73
N TYR A 409 4.12 19.66 14.70
CA TYR A 409 2.66 19.53 14.72
C TYR A 409 2.18 18.55 15.80
N LEU A 410 2.79 17.37 15.90
CA LEU A 410 2.38 16.37 16.90
C LEU A 410 2.67 16.81 18.35
N LEU A 411 3.76 17.58 18.58
CA LEU A 411 4.14 18.03 19.94
C LEU A 411 3.41 19.30 20.37
N GLU A 412 3.31 20.28 19.47
CA GLU A 412 2.88 21.64 19.81
C GLU A 412 1.52 22.01 19.20
N GLY A 413 1.05 21.22 18.22
CA GLY A 413 -0.12 21.57 17.41
C GLY A 413 0.18 22.68 16.40
N THR A 414 1.46 22.96 16.15
CA THR A 414 1.87 24.01 15.17
C THR A 414 1.56 23.56 13.76
N ILE A 415 0.66 24.29 13.09
CA ILE A 415 0.20 24.00 11.73
C ILE A 415 -0.11 25.30 10.99
N SER A 416 0.03 25.29 9.68
CA SER A 416 -0.27 26.40 8.77
C SER A 416 -1.45 26.05 7.86
N PRO A 417 -2.71 26.24 8.32
CA PRO A 417 -3.88 25.76 7.60
C PRO A 417 -4.00 26.38 6.20
N GLY A 418 -4.39 25.55 5.21
CA GLY A 418 -4.60 25.97 3.82
C GLY A 418 -3.30 26.34 3.08
N THR A 419 -2.15 25.90 3.56
CA THR A 419 -0.86 26.14 2.89
C THR A 419 -0.17 24.86 2.45
N THR A 420 0.75 25.00 1.49
CA THR A 420 1.68 23.95 1.09
C THR A 420 3.09 24.33 1.53
N THR A 421 3.73 23.44 2.27
CA THR A 421 5.13 23.54 2.68
C THR A 421 5.95 22.56 1.85
N THR A 422 6.98 23.06 1.17
CA THR A 422 7.91 22.23 0.38
C THR A 422 9.19 22.00 1.18
N CYS A 423 9.49 20.73 1.42
CA CYS A 423 10.70 20.23 2.08
C CYS A 423 11.64 19.60 1.05
N LYS A 424 12.95 19.78 1.23
CA LYS A 424 13.99 19.17 0.38
C LYS A 424 14.76 18.17 1.19
#